data_7a7ab54a6d698dffe26bb9694e38d2a1
#
_entry.id   7a7ab54a6d698dffe26bb9694e38d2a1
#
_cell.length_a   1.000
_cell.length_b   1.000
_cell.length_c   1.000
_cell.angle_alpha   90.00
_cell.angle_beta   90.00
_cell.angle_gamma   90.00
#
_symmetry.space_group_name_H-M   'P 1'
#
loop_
_entity.id
_entity.type
_entity.pdbx_description
1 polymer ?
#
loop_
_entity_poly.entity_id
_entity_poly.type
_entity_poly.pdbx_seq_one_letter_code
_entity_poly.pdbx_strand_id
1 'polypeptide(L)'
;MTDLAYLAAVRESYDRVAADYAEQVKTPAQLDPLSRAMLVAFAEMVRTADVGALADLGCGPGLVTAHLADLGVSTFGIDLSPAMVELARRAHPGLRFTVGSMTELPLEDDELGGILAYYSVHHTPPESLPVVFAEFRRTLAPGGRLMIAGYVGAGERLRPTRAYGGHPVSFESYLLPPDRVAELLEQAGLVVTARMVQEPGEGAKRTVATFLARKPERS
;
A
#
# COMPACT_ATOMS: atom_id res chain seq x y z
N MET A 1 -18.12 1.23 -14.91
CA MET A 1 -17.07 0.46 -15.60
C MET A 1 -15.77 0.87 -14.93
N THR A 2 -15.20 0.00 -14.08
CA THR A 2 -13.86 0.24 -13.50
C THR A 2 -12.91 0.41 -14.67
N ASP A 3 -12.17 1.51 -14.70
CA ASP A 3 -11.25 1.77 -15.81
C ASP A 3 -10.06 0.80 -15.71
N LEU A 4 -10.19 -0.34 -16.38
CA LEU A 4 -9.15 -1.38 -16.42
C LEU A 4 -7.87 -0.90 -17.11
N ALA A 5 -7.92 0.23 -17.82
CA ALA A 5 -6.78 0.75 -18.56
C ALA A 5 -5.64 1.22 -17.63
N TYR A 6 -5.96 1.85 -16.49
CA TYR A 6 -4.91 2.26 -15.55
C TYR A 6 -4.23 1.06 -14.89
N LEU A 7 -4.98 -0.01 -14.58
CA LEU A 7 -4.41 -1.24 -14.02
C LEU A 7 -3.42 -1.89 -14.98
N ALA A 8 -3.75 -1.96 -16.27
CA ALA A 8 -2.84 -2.45 -17.29
C ALA A 8 -1.57 -1.59 -17.38
N ALA A 9 -1.70 -0.26 -17.40
CA ALA A 9 -0.56 0.65 -17.45
C ALA A 9 0.36 0.52 -16.23
N VAL A 10 -0.20 0.40 -15.02
CA VAL A 10 0.56 0.17 -13.79
C VAL A 10 1.27 -1.18 -13.85
N ARG A 11 0.53 -2.26 -14.14
CA ARG A 11 1.08 -3.61 -14.24
C ARG A 11 2.23 -3.71 -15.23
N GLU A 12 2.02 -3.29 -16.48
CA GLU A 12 3.03 -3.37 -17.52
C GLU A 12 4.27 -2.53 -17.21
N SER A 13 4.08 -1.37 -16.58
CA SER A 13 5.18 -0.53 -16.15
C SER A 13 6.02 -1.21 -15.07
N TYR A 14 5.39 -1.74 -14.02
CA TYR A 14 6.11 -2.41 -12.93
C TYR A 14 6.68 -3.77 -13.33
N ASP A 15 6.03 -4.52 -14.23
CA ASP A 15 6.62 -5.73 -14.81
C ASP A 15 7.95 -5.42 -15.56
N ARG A 16 7.99 -4.29 -16.27
CA ARG A 16 9.18 -3.86 -17.03
C ARG A 16 10.33 -3.41 -16.14
N VAL A 17 10.04 -2.73 -15.03
CA VAL A 17 11.06 -2.13 -14.16
C VAL A 17 11.40 -2.96 -12.93
N ALA A 18 10.80 -4.13 -12.75
CA ALA A 18 10.83 -4.88 -11.51
C ALA A 18 12.24 -5.13 -10.97
N ALA A 19 13.20 -5.50 -11.81
CA ALA A 19 14.58 -5.77 -11.41
C ALA A 19 15.28 -4.49 -10.89
N ASP A 20 15.27 -3.42 -11.70
CA ASP A 20 15.90 -2.16 -11.32
C ASP A 20 15.18 -1.47 -10.14
N TYR A 21 13.85 -1.65 -10.05
CA TYR A 21 13.10 -1.19 -8.88
C TYR A 21 13.58 -1.88 -7.60
N ALA A 22 13.73 -3.20 -7.62
CA ALA A 22 14.16 -3.97 -6.45
C ALA A 22 15.58 -3.56 -5.97
N GLU A 23 16.46 -3.14 -6.88
CA GLU A 23 17.79 -2.63 -6.54
C GLU A 23 17.77 -1.20 -5.97
N GLN A 24 16.81 -0.37 -6.37
CA GLN A 24 16.75 1.05 -6.03
C GLN A 24 15.80 1.36 -4.88
N VAL A 25 14.80 0.50 -4.62
CA VAL A 25 13.84 0.74 -3.54
C VAL A 25 14.52 0.62 -2.18
N LYS A 26 14.20 1.56 -1.30
CA LYS A 26 14.73 1.56 0.06
C LYS A 26 14.27 0.34 0.84
N THR A 27 15.19 -0.35 1.48
CA THR A 27 14.87 -1.35 2.50
C THR A 27 14.28 -0.65 3.74
N PRO A 28 13.51 -1.36 4.59
CA PRO A 28 13.00 -0.79 5.85
C PRO A 28 14.09 -0.14 6.72
N ALA A 29 15.31 -0.68 6.74
CA ALA A 29 16.44 -0.11 7.48
C ALA A 29 16.92 1.24 6.92
N GLN A 30 16.67 1.53 5.65
CA GLN A 30 17.05 2.77 4.96
C GLN A 30 15.94 3.84 4.99
N LEU A 31 14.76 3.50 5.52
CA LEU A 31 13.70 4.48 5.72
C LEU A 31 14.09 5.50 6.79
N ASP A 32 13.47 6.66 6.74
CA ASP A 32 13.61 7.66 7.81
C ASP A 32 13.04 7.12 9.16
N PRO A 33 13.48 7.68 10.28
CA PRO A 33 13.09 7.18 11.60
C PRO A 33 11.58 7.14 11.85
N LEU A 34 10.82 8.14 11.35
CA LEU A 34 9.37 8.19 11.55
C LEU A 34 8.66 7.11 10.74
N SER A 35 9.04 6.92 9.47
CA SER A 35 8.49 5.84 8.64
C SER A 35 8.74 4.46 9.25
N ARG A 36 9.95 4.21 9.78
CA ARG A 36 10.25 2.96 10.50
C ARG A 36 9.40 2.80 11.76
N ALA A 37 9.30 3.86 12.57
CA ALA A 37 8.50 3.84 13.80
C ALA A 37 7.01 3.56 13.50
N MET A 38 6.48 4.11 12.41
CA MET A 38 5.10 3.87 12.00
C MET A 38 4.86 2.41 11.59
N LEU A 39 5.79 1.77 10.87
CA LEU A 39 5.68 0.35 10.54
C LEU A 39 5.71 -0.53 11.80
N VAL A 40 6.60 -0.23 12.76
CA VAL A 40 6.67 -0.95 14.04
C VAL A 40 5.39 -0.76 14.85
N ALA A 41 4.90 0.47 14.98
CA ALA A 41 3.66 0.76 15.69
C ALA A 41 2.46 0.07 15.04
N PHE A 42 2.40 0.06 13.71
CA PHE A 42 1.34 -0.62 12.98
C PHE A 42 1.38 -2.15 13.18
N ALA A 43 2.57 -2.76 13.11
CA ALA A 43 2.75 -4.17 13.42
C ALA A 43 2.22 -4.52 14.82
N GLU A 44 2.55 -3.69 15.84
CA GLU A 44 2.06 -3.87 17.20
C GLU A 44 0.54 -3.72 17.31
N MET A 45 -0.05 -2.74 16.60
CA MET A 45 -1.50 -2.56 16.57
C MET A 45 -2.23 -3.78 15.97
N VAL A 46 -1.69 -4.39 14.91
CA VAL A 46 -2.28 -5.59 14.29
C VAL A 46 -2.13 -6.79 15.21
N ARG A 47 -0.96 -7.01 15.81
CA ARG A 47 -0.73 -8.10 16.77
C ARG A 47 -1.64 -8.00 18.00
N THR A 48 -1.82 -6.78 18.51
CA THR A 48 -2.68 -6.54 19.69
C THR A 48 -4.16 -6.74 19.37
N ALA A 49 -4.60 -6.41 18.15
CA ALA A 49 -5.97 -6.64 17.70
C ALA A 49 -6.27 -8.15 17.57
N ASP A 50 -5.31 -8.94 17.13
CA ASP A 50 -5.35 -10.42 17.00
C ASP A 50 -6.63 -10.96 16.32
N VAL A 51 -7.06 -10.28 15.26
CA VAL A 51 -8.29 -10.60 14.51
C VAL A 51 -8.04 -11.14 13.10
N GLY A 52 -6.81 -11.55 12.81
CA GLY A 52 -6.42 -12.13 11.53
C GLY A 52 -5.05 -11.70 11.01
N ALA A 53 -4.67 -12.23 9.85
CA ALA A 53 -3.39 -11.90 9.20
C ALA A 53 -3.39 -10.49 8.59
N LEU A 54 -2.18 -9.99 8.30
CA LEU A 54 -1.97 -8.71 7.60
C LEU A 54 -1.69 -8.97 6.12
N ALA A 55 -2.39 -8.27 5.23
CA ALA A 55 -2.08 -8.19 3.82
C ALA A 55 -1.28 -6.91 3.50
N ASP A 56 -0.11 -7.05 2.88
CA ASP A 56 0.67 -5.96 2.29
C ASP A 56 0.26 -5.80 0.83
N LEU A 57 -0.47 -4.74 0.52
CA LEU A 57 -1.10 -4.50 -0.79
C LEU A 57 -0.27 -3.56 -1.65
N GLY A 58 0.15 -4.03 -2.82
CA GLY A 58 1.20 -3.42 -3.62
C GLY A 58 2.57 -3.68 -2.98
N CYS A 59 2.80 -4.93 -2.58
CA CYS A 59 3.98 -5.33 -1.80
C CYS A 59 5.31 -5.23 -2.58
N GLY A 60 5.27 -5.07 -3.90
CA GLY A 60 6.46 -5.04 -4.74
C GLY A 60 7.34 -6.28 -4.54
N PRO A 61 8.68 -6.10 -4.35
CA PRO A 61 9.61 -7.21 -4.12
C PRO A 61 9.54 -7.80 -2.71
N GLY A 62 8.54 -7.44 -1.87
CA GLY A 62 8.26 -8.06 -0.59
C GLY A 62 9.10 -7.58 0.61
N LEU A 63 9.87 -6.49 0.46
CA LEU A 63 10.78 -6.02 1.52
C LEU A 63 10.05 -5.59 2.80
N VAL A 64 8.93 -4.88 2.66
CA VAL A 64 8.12 -4.43 3.81
C VAL A 64 7.33 -5.60 4.37
N THR A 65 6.80 -6.49 3.52
CA THR A 65 6.14 -7.74 3.96
C THR A 65 7.08 -8.56 4.85
N ALA A 66 8.33 -8.77 4.42
CA ALA A 66 9.32 -9.52 5.19
C ALA A 66 9.65 -8.82 6.53
N HIS A 67 9.81 -7.50 6.51
CA HIS A 67 10.03 -6.74 7.73
C HIS A 67 8.89 -6.88 8.75
N LEU A 68 7.64 -6.87 8.29
CA LEU A 68 6.47 -7.09 9.17
C LEU A 68 6.46 -8.51 9.74
N ALA A 69 6.86 -9.52 8.95
CA ALA A 69 7.03 -10.89 9.43
C ALA A 69 8.10 -10.97 10.52
N ASP A 70 9.25 -10.30 10.35
CA ASP A 70 10.32 -10.20 11.34
C ASP A 70 9.86 -9.52 12.65
N LEU A 71 8.88 -8.61 12.56
CA LEU A 71 8.22 -8.00 13.72
C LEU A 71 7.16 -8.91 14.37
N GLY A 72 7.02 -10.16 13.91
CA GLY A 72 6.13 -11.16 14.47
C GLY A 72 4.67 -11.05 14.03
N VAL A 73 4.40 -10.39 12.90
CA VAL A 73 3.06 -10.33 12.30
C VAL A 73 2.87 -11.47 11.32
N SER A 74 1.77 -12.22 11.43
CA SER A 74 1.34 -13.13 10.36
C SER A 74 0.96 -12.31 9.14
N THR A 75 1.77 -12.37 8.06
CA THR A 75 1.61 -11.48 6.91
C THR A 75 1.87 -12.18 5.58
N PHE A 76 1.30 -11.61 4.52
CA PHE A 76 1.52 -12.01 3.13
C PHE A 76 1.41 -10.79 2.21
N GLY A 77 1.92 -10.91 0.98
CA GLY A 77 1.90 -9.83 0.01
C GLY A 77 0.96 -10.07 -1.17
N ILE A 78 0.32 -9.01 -1.64
CA ILE A 78 -0.42 -8.99 -2.91
C ILE A 78 0.13 -7.84 -3.76
N ASP A 79 0.46 -8.12 -5.02
CA ASP A 79 0.87 -7.10 -5.99
C ASP A 79 0.21 -7.31 -7.34
N LEU A 80 -0.03 -6.22 -8.06
CA LEU A 80 -0.63 -6.27 -9.39
C LEU A 80 0.35 -6.83 -10.45
N SER A 81 1.67 -6.66 -10.23
CA SER A 81 2.74 -7.08 -11.15
C SER A 81 3.18 -8.52 -10.87
N PRO A 82 2.99 -9.46 -11.83
CA PRO A 82 3.56 -10.80 -11.75
C PRO A 82 5.08 -10.80 -11.56
N ALA A 83 5.81 -9.87 -12.19
CA ALA A 83 7.26 -9.79 -12.06
C ALA A 83 7.68 -9.40 -10.63
N MET A 84 6.97 -8.49 -9.97
CA MET A 84 7.19 -8.14 -8.56
C MET A 84 6.95 -9.34 -7.64
N VAL A 85 5.82 -10.03 -7.84
CA VAL A 85 5.47 -11.23 -7.06
C VAL A 85 6.52 -12.32 -7.20
N GLU A 86 7.05 -12.52 -8.40
CA GLU A 86 8.12 -13.50 -8.64
C GLU A 86 9.43 -13.11 -7.94
N LEU A 87 9.79 -11.83 -7.93
CA LEU A 87 10.94 -11.33 -7.15
C LEU A 87 10.73 -11.55 -5.65
N ALA A 88 9.54 -11.21 -5.13
CA ALA A 88 9.20 -11.38 -3.73
C ALA A 88 9.29 -12.86 -3.29
N ARG A 89 8.73 -13.78 -4.08
CA ARG A 89 8.80 -15.23 -3.81
C ARG A 89 10.23 -15.77 -3.77
N ARG A 90 11.08 -15.28 -4.68
CA ARG A 90 12.51 -15.68 -4.69
C ARG A 90 13.28 -15.13 -3.51
N ALA A 91 13.02 -13.86 -3.15
CA ALA A 91 13.72 -13.19 -2.04
C ALA A 91 13.27 -13.71 -0.66
N HIS A 92 11.98 -14.07 -0.54
CA HIS A 92 11.35 -14.42 0.74
C HIS A 92 10.53 -15.72 0.62
N PRO A 93 11.18 -16.90 0.40
CA PRO A 93 10.48 -18.16 0.10
C PRO A 93 9.61 -18.68 1.26
N GLY A 94 9.80 -18.16 2.47
CA GLY A 94 8.97 -18.49 3.65
C GLY A 94 7.65 -17.69 3.73
N LEU A 95 7.44 -16.72 2.84
CA LEU A 95 6.23 -15.89 2.83
C LEU A 95 5.37 -16.17 1.60
N ARG A 96 4.06 -15.94 1.75
CA ARG A 96 3.11 -16.07 0.65
C ARG A 96 3.02 -14.75 -0.12
N PHE A 97 3.11 -14.83 -1.45
CA PHE A 97 2.89 -13.70 -2.35
C PHE A 97 1.95 -14.11 -3.48
N THR A 98 0.98 -13.25 -3.80
CA THR A 98 -0.06 -13.54 -4.81
C THR A 98 -0.22 -12.34 -5.75
N VAL A 99 -0.48 -12.61 -7.02
CA VAL A 99 -0.87 -11.57 -7.98
C VAL A 99 -2.33 -11.22 -7.74
N GLY A 100 -2.63 -9.93 -7.59
CA GLY A 100 -3.99 -9.46 -7.37
C GLY A 100 -4.13 -7.95 -7.47
N SER A 101 -5.37 -7.47 -7.57
CA SER A 101 -5.71 -6.05 -7.64
C SER A 101 -6.38 -5.58 -6.35
N MET A 102 -6.08 -4.35 -5.93
CA MET A 102 -6.78 -3.70 -4.81
C MET A 102 -8.25 -3.36 -5.12
N THR A 103 -8.65 -3.41 -6.39
CA THR A 103 -10.04 -3.17 -6.80
C THR A 103 -10.92 -4.40 -6.67
N GLU A 104 -10.30 -5.59 -6.55
CA GLU A 104 -10.97 -6.88 -6.39
C GLU A 104 -9.98 -7.84 -5.74
N LEU A 105 -9.95 -7.86 -4.40
CA LEU A 105 -9.05 -8.70 -3.64
C LEU A 105 -9.54 -10.16 -3.62
N PRO A 106 -8.65 -11.14 -3.89
CA PRO A 106 -8.99 -12.56 -3.84
C PRO A 106 -9.06 -13.08 -2.39
N LEU A 107 -9.87 -12.41 -1.57
CA LEU A 107 -10.00 -12.61 -0.13
C LEU A 107 -11.49 -12.57 0.27
N GLU A 108 -11.85 -13.31 1.32
CA GLU A 108 -13.19 -13.31 1.86
C GLU A 108 -13.51 -12.03 2.65
N ASP A 109 -14.79 -11.82 2.94
CA ASP A 109 -15.23 -10.75 3.83
C ASP A 109 -14.69 -11.00 5.24
N ASP A 110 -14.25 -9.94 5.92
CA ASP A 110 -13.78 -10.00 7.31
C ASP A 110 -12.56 -10.93 7.56
N GLU A 111 -11.76 -11.24 6.53
CA GLU A 111 -10.64 -12.19 6.62
C GLU A 111 -9.39 -11.58 7.28
N LEU A 112 -9.17 -10.26 7.15
CA LEU A 112 -7.90 -9.62 7.49
C LEU A 112 -7.93 -8.92 8.85
N GLY A 113 -6.92 -9.17 9.67
CA GLY A 113 -6.62 -8.37 10.88
C GLY A 113 -5.93 -7.05 10.56
N GLY A 114 -5.24 -6.96 9.42
CA GLY A 114 -4.56 -5.75 8.97
C GLY A 114 -4.43 -5.62 7.47
N ILE A 115 -4.40 -4.38 6.99
CA ILE A 115 -4.02 -4.02 5.62
C ILE A 115 -2.94 -2.94 5.71
N LEU A 116 -1.81 -3.19 5.04
CA LEU A 116 -0.83 -2.17 4.72
C LEU A 116 -0.92 -1.84 3.23
N ALA A 117 -0.99 -0.55 2.88
CA ALA A 117 -0.84 -0.05 1.52
C ALA A 117 0.28 1.00 1.51
N TYR A 118 1.52 0.53 1.31
CA TYR A 118 2.73 1.34 1.46
C TYR A 118 3.24 1.80 0.11
N TYR A 119 3.09 3.09 -0.20
CA TYR A 119 3.43 3.71 -1.48
C TYR A 119 2.78 3.05 -2.72
N SER A 120 1.58 2.55 -2.58
CA SER A 120 0.87 1.81 -3.65
C SER A 120 -0.43 2.48 -4.12
N VAL A 121 -1.22 3.05 -3.21
CA VAL A 121 -2.56 3.61 -3.50
C VAL A 121 -2.51 4.82 -4.45
N HIS A 122 -1.43 5.59 -4.45
CA HIS A 122 -1.31 6.82 -5.27
C HIS A 122 -1.29 6.57 -6.79
N HIS A 123 -1.22 5.31 -7.25
CA HIS A 123 -1.42 4.95 -8.65
C HIS A 123 -2.88 4.78 -9.04
N THR A 124 -3.78 4.78 -8.06
CA THR A 124 -5.21 4.63 -8.30
C THR A 124 -5.81 6.00 -8.66
N PRO A 125 -6.54 6.12 -9.79
CA PRO A 125 -7.28 7.33 -10.11
C PRO A 125 -8.27 7.70 -9.00
N PRO A 126 -8.47 8.99 -8.71
CA PRO A 126 -9.36 9.43 -7.63
C PRO A 126 -10.77 8.87 -7.69
N GLU A 127 -11.31 8.69 -8.89
CA GLU A 127 -12.62 8.11 -9.16
C GLU A 127 -12.70 6.61 -8.85
N SER A 128 -11.57 5.90 -8.82
CA SER A 128 -11.49 4.47 -8.50
C SER A 128 -11.15 4.19 -7.03
N LEU A 129 -10.70 5.18 -6.26
CA LEU A 129 -10.38 5.03 -4.84
C LEU A 129 -11.56 4.55 -3.98
N PRO A 130 -12.83 4.99 -4.21
CA PRO A 130 -13.97 4.46 -3.46
C PRO A 130 -14.12 2.93 -3.59
N VAL A 131 -13.81 2.35 -4.76
CA VAL A 131 -13.83 0.90 -4.98
C VAL A 131 -12.72 0.23 -4.16
N VAL A 132 -11.50 0.77 -4.22
CA VAL A 132 -10.35 0.24 -3.45
C VAL A 132 -10.62 0.28 -1.94
N PHE A 133 -11.13 1.40 -1.43
CA PHE A 133 -11.39 1.52 0.00
C PHE A 133 -12.60 0.71 0.47
N ALA A 134 -13.59 0.47 -0.41
CA ALA A 134 -14.66 -0.48 -0.15
C ALA A 134 -14.13 -1.93 -0.03
N GLU A 135 -13.19 -2.33 -0.91
CA GLU A 135 -12.51 -3.63 -0.81
C GLU A 135 -11.68 -3.76 0.46
N PHE A 136 -10.96 -2.70 0.85
CA PHE A 136 -10.24 -2.70 2.13
C PHE A 136 -11.19 -2.89 3.31
N ARG A 137 -12.33 -2.16 3.31
CA ARG A 137 -13.34 -2.33 4.34
C ARG A 137 -14.01 -3.71 4.31
N ARG A 138 -14.27 -4.26 3.12
CA ARG A 138 -14.87 -5.58 2.98
C ARG A 138 -14.01 -6.66 3.60
N THR A 139 -12.72 -6.66 3.25
CA THR A 139 -11.79 -7.72 3.64
C THR A 139 -11.25 -7.57 5.07
N LEU A 140 -11.22 -6.36 5.66
CA LEU A 140 -10.85 -6.18 7.06
C LEU A 140 -11.90 -6.80 7.99
N ALA A 141 -11.47 -7.56 8.98
CA ALA A 141 -12.31 -8.00 10.09
C ALA A 141 -12.79 -6.80 10.94
N PRO A 142 -13.93 -6.92 11.66
CA PRO A 142 -14.29 -5.93 12.67
C PRO A 142 -13.15 -5.72 13.67
N GLY A 143 -12.78 -4.46 13.94
CA GLY A 143 -11.59 -4.10 14.73
C GLY A 143 -10.26 -4.16 13.96
N GLY A 144 -10.24 -4.70 12.75
CA GLY A 144 -9.05 -4.77 11.89
C GLY A 144 -8.45 -3.40 11.58
N ARG A 145 -7.14 -3.36 11.35
CA ARG A 145 -6.33 -2.15 11.21
C ARG A 145 -5.91 -1.88 9.78
N LEU A 146 -5.90 -0.61 9.39
CA LEU A 146 -5.41 -0.16 8.10
C LEU A 146 -4.31 0.87 8.30
N MET A 147 -3.22 0.72 7.54
CA MET A 147 -2.23 1.78 7.35
C MET A 147 -2.08 2.06 5.86
N ILE A 148 -2.24 3.32 5.47
CA ILE A 148 -1.88 3.81 4.14
C ILE A 148 -0.75 4.81 4.32
N ALA A 149 0.35 4.64 3.57
CA ALA A 149 1.42 5.61 3.51
C ALA A 149 1.78 5.90 2.05
N GLY A 150 2.06 7.16 1.71
CA GLY A 150 2.44 7.52 0.35
C GLY A 150 2.51 9.01 0.11
N TYR A 151 2.76 9.36 -1.14
CA TYR A 151 2.83 10.75 -1.57
C TYR A 151 1.45 11.40 -1.57
N VAL A 152 1.41 12.63 -1.08
CA VAL A 152 0.24 13.51 -1.07
C VAL A 152 0.62 14.87 -1.64
N GLY A 153 -0.37 15.68 -1.98
CA GLY A 153 -0.17 17.02 -2.57
C GLY A 153 -1.46 17.83 -2.59
N ALA A 154 -1.59 18.72 -3.56
CA ALA A 154 -2.77 19.58 -3.75
C ALA A 154 -3.73 19.08 -4.85
N GLY A 155 -3.56 17.85 -5.32
CA GLY A 155 -4.37 17.25 -6.40
C GLY A 155 -3.59 17.05 -7.71
N GLU A 156 -2.27 17.02 -7.65
CA GLU A 156 -1.43 16.87 -8.84
C GLU A 156 -1.57 15.47 -9.45
N ARG A 157 -1.52 15.42 -10.77
CA ARG A 157 -1.41 14.20 -11.57
C ARG A 157 -0.05 14.15 -12.24
N LEU A 158 0.76 13.19 -11.88
CA LEU A 158 2.10 12.99 -12.43
C LEU A 158 2.07 11.90 -13.51
N ARG A 159 2.73 12.16 -14.62
CA ARG A 159 2.81 11.26 -15.78
C ARG A 159 4.27 11.06 -16.20
N PRO A 160 5.06 10.29 -15.43
CA PRO A 160 6.42 10.00 -15.83
C PRO A 160 6.41 9.15 -17.12
N THR A 161 7.32 9.46 -18.03
CA THR A 161 7.54 8.65 -19.23
C THR A 161 8.69 7.67 -19.07
N ARG A 162 9.51 7.86 -18.03
CA ARG A 162 10.65 7.00 -17.67
C ARG A 162 10.79 6.92 -16.14
N ALA A 163 11.19 5.75 -15.66
CA ALA A 163 11.48 5.49 -14.24
C ALA A 163 12.51 4.37 -14.09
N TYR A 164 13.07 4.21 -12.89
CA TYR A 164 13.88 3.08 -12.45
C TYR A 164 14.86 2.57 -13.52
N GLY A 165 15.99 3.25 -13.67
CA GLY A 165 16.99 2.90 -14.70
C GLY A 165 16.68 3.49 -16.08
N GLY A 166 15.70 4.38 -16.20
CA GLY A 166 15.34 5.06 -17.45
C GLY A 166 14.41 4.26 -18.36
N HIS A 167 13.82 3.18 -17.86
CA HIS A 167 12.84 2.38 -18.60
C HIS A 167 11.57 3.17 -18.92
N PRO A 168 10.95 2.94 -20.08
CA PRO A 168 9.68 3.57 -20.41
C PRO A 168 8.57 3.04 -19.49
N VAL A 169 7.78 3.97 -18.94
CA VAL A 169 6.63 3.68 -18.08
C VAL A 169 5.42 4.49 -18.54
N SER A 170 4.23 4.01 -18.20
CA SER A 170 2.96 4.65 -18.52
C SER A 170 2.01 4.78 -17.32
N PHE A 171 2.46 4.40 -16.13
CA PHE A 171 1.67 4.62 -14.91
C PHE A 171 1.52 6.12 -14.62
N GLU A 172 0.47 6.45 -13.91
CA GLU A 172 0.25 7.78 -13.37
C GLU A 172 0.30 7.75 -11.85
N SER A 173 0.52 8.90 -11.23
CA SER A 173 0.43 9.06 -9.79
C SER A 173 -0.45 10.27 -9.47
N TYR A 174 -1.35 10.11 -8.52
CA TYR A 174 -2.32 11.11 -8.10
C TYR A 174 -2.00 11.52 -6.67
N LEU A 175 -1.59 12.77 -6.49
CA LEU A 175 -1.18 13.30 -5.19
C LEU A 175 -2.36 14.07 -4.58
N LEU A 176 -3.28 13.35 -3.96
CA LEU A 176 -4.45 13.97 -3.34
C LEU A 176 -4.09 14.74 -2.07
N PRO A 177 -4.87 15.79 -1.72
CA PRO A 177 -4.77 16.42 -0.42
C PRO A 177 -5.02 15.40 0.71
N PRO A 178 -4.27 15.47 1.82
CA PRO A 178 -4.44 14.54 2.95
C PRO A 178 -5.88 14.49 3.49
N ASP A 179 -6.57 15.64 3.54
CA ASP A 179 -7.97 15.68 3.98
C ASP A 179 -8.88 14.88 3.05
N ARG A 180 -8.63 14.95 1.73
CA ARG A 180 -9.43 14.19 0.76
C ARG A 180 -9.25 12.68 0.90
N VAL A 181 -8.03 12.22 1.19
CA VAL A 181 -7.78 10.79 1.47
C VAL A 181 -8.54 10.34 2.72
N ALA A 182 -8.49 11.14 3.80
CA ALA A 182 -9.22 10.84 5.02
C ALA A 182 -10.74 10.77 4.80
N GLU A 183 -11.31 11.75 4.11
CA GLU A 183 -12.74 11.76 3.74
C GLU A 183 -13.16 10.51 2.95
N LEU A 184 -12.35 10.06 1.99
CA LEU A 184 -12.65 8.87 1.20
C LEU A 184 -12.62 7.58 2.04
N LEU A 185 -11.70 7.49 3.00
CA LEU A 185 -11.67 6.39 3.97
C LEU A 185 -12.93 6.38 4.85
N GLU A 186 -13.34 7.54 5.35
CA GLU A 186 -14.54 7.69 6.18
C GLU A 186 -15.82 7.39 5.37
N GLN A 187 -15.90 7.83 4.12
CA GLN A 187 -16.99 7.50 3.19
C GLN A 187 -17.09 5.99 2.92
N ALA A 188 -15.97 5.27 2.93
CA ALA A 188 -15.95 3.81 2.86
C ALA A 188 -16.35 3.13 4.18
N GLY A 189 -16.64 3.88 5.26
CA GLY A 189 -17.01 3.35 6.57
C GLY A 189 -15.83 2.87 7.42
N LEU A 190 -14.63 3.36 7.14
CA LEU A 190 -13.44 3.20 7.98
C LEU A 190 -13.31 4.41 8.93
N VAL A 191 -12.81 4.18 10.13
CA VAL A 191 -12.57 5.25 11.11
C VAL A 191 -11.09 5.61 11.08
N VAL A 192 -10.76 6.81 10.60
CA VAL A 192 -9.39 7.36 10.67
C VAL A 192 -9.06 7.68 12.12
N THR A 193 -8.06 7.01 12.68
CA THR A 193 -7.65 7.14 14.10
C THR A 193 -6.44 8.02 14.29
N ALA A 194 -5.59 8.14 13.29
CA ALA A 194 -4.44 9.04 13.29
C ALA A 194 -4.01 9.36 11.86
N ARG A 195 -3.39 10.52 11.69
CA ARG A 195 -2.69 10.89 10.47
C ARG A 195 -1.40 11.64 10.80
N MET A 196 -0.38 11.40 9.99
CA MET A 196 0.88 12.11 10.05
C MET A 196 1.18 12.65 8.65
N VAL A 197 1.53 13.92 8.56
CA VAL A 197 1.98 14.56 7.32
C VAL A 197 3.41 15.00 7.52
N GLN A 198 4.30 14.54 6.66
CA GLN A 198 5.73 14.87 6.68
C GLN A 198 6.04 15.74 5.48
N GLU A 199 6.40 16.99 5.74
CA GLU A 199 6.94 17.87 4.72
C GLU A 199 8.29 17.34 4.19
N PRO A 200 8.63 17.63 2.91
CA PRO A 200 9.88 17.17 2.34
C PRO A 200 11.08 17.73 3.12
N GLY A 201 11.89 16.82 3.68
CA GLY A 201 13.20 17.16 4.25
C GLY A 201 14.26 17.39 3.17
N GLU A 202 15.51 17.61 3.58
CA GLU A 202 16.64 17.77 2.64
C GLU A 202 16.71 16.59 1.67
N GLY A 203 16.68 16.88 0.35
CA GLY A 203 16.73 15.90 -0.73
C GLY A 203 15.41 15.21 -1.06
N ALA A 204 14.38 15.33 -0.25
CA ALA A 204 13.03 14.86 -0.57
C ALA A 204 12.27 15.91 -1.39
N LYS A 205 11.50 15.47 -2.38
CA LYS A 205 10.78 16.37 -3.30
C LYS A 205 9.27 16.43 -3.05
N ARG A 206 8.76 15.61 -2.13
CA ARG A 206 7.31 15.43 -1.98
C ARG A 206 6.92 15.24 -0.53
N THR A 207 5.78 15.79 -0.18
CA THR A 207 5.09 15.54 1.08
C THR A 207 4.61 14.09 1.11
N VAL A 208 4.76 13.45 2.25
CA VAL A 208 4.28 12.09 2.51
C VAL A 208 3.24 12.15 3.62
N ALA A 209 2.17 11.39 3.48
CA ALA A 209 1.22 11.19 4.57
C ALA A 209 1.09 9.72 4.94
N THR A 210 0.91 9.48 6.23
CA THR A 210 0.55 8.18 6.79
C THR A 210 -0.81 8.31 7.49
N PHE A 211 -1.73 7.44 7.14
CA PHE A 211 -3.05 7.32 7.73
C PHE A 211 -3.15 6.00 8.47
N LEU A 212 -3.59 6.05 9.71
CA LEU A 212 -4.04 4.88 10.46
C LEU A 212 -5.56 4.91 10.55
N ALA A 213 -6.18 3.80 10.21
CA ALA A 213 -7.62 3.64 10.29
C ALA A 213 -7.99 2.25 10.83
N ARG A 214 -9.26 2.05 11.13
CA ARG A 214 -9.79 0.75 11.54
C ARG A 214 -11.19 0.51 10.97
N LYS A 215 -11.57 -0.73 10.80
CA LYS A 215 -12.96 -1.10 10.63
C LYS A 215 -13.66 -1.06 11.98
N PRO A 216 -14.83 -0.43 12.10
CA PRO A 216 -15.62 -0.46 13.34
C PRO A 216 -15.89 -1.90 13.80
N GLU A 217 -15.97 -2.12 15.10
CA GLU A 217 -16.45 -3.37 15.66
C GLU A 217 -17.93 -3.57 15.31
N ARG A 218 -18.39 -4.81 15.31
CA ARG A 218 -19.84 -5.08 15.20
C ARG A 218 -20.51 -4.64 16.48
N SER A 219 -21.55 -3.83 16.36
CA SER A 219 -22.41 -3.41 17.49
C SER A 219 -23.17 -4.61 18.03
#